data_93e90787da8eb7cc115cfefeddb5972d
#
_entry.id   93e90787da8eb7cc115cfefeddb5972d
#
_cell.length_a   1.000
_cell.length_b   1.000
_cell.length_c   1.000
_cell.angle_alpha   90.00
_cell.angle_beta   90.00
_cell.angle_gamma   90.00
#
_symmetry.space_group_name_H-M   'P 1'
#
loop_
_entity.id
_entity.type
_entity.pdbx_description
1 polymer ?
#
loop_
_entity_poly.entity_id
_entity_poly.type
_entity_poly.pdbx_seq_one_letter_code
_entity_poly.pdbx_strand_id
1 'polypeptide(L)'
;MPPRECTLLFVVGIGVWLLLRATTNWTEDSNWVYMPHLLVDLYVLGLLVCLLPKKWRPWALAVIYIIMYACAIGESFIYQRYYMHFTPQTLTMIRETTPAESEGFVRLCLESPVLWRTLMWWGFLLSGHLLLLLGRWVVRKLEISKVRKFSSSIIMPWVVRIVAVLTLVSLVWWVPARIEMVRFLMLERTEQAERVNNGLFYSTPWRVVYSLKYEQLTAREVERLAVNMQTLDAMPTDSGVPNIVLVIGESHNKHHSAVYGYGLPTTPWQSEMEEQGLMVKLTDAVTPWNVTSSVFKEMMSTHSCDQSGQWTDGVLFPALMRKAGYRVGFLSNQFYKTNRQTAANYNGSFFLNSQPFDSLCFDYRNQKHYVYDIGLLREMPGAQDTCSFVILHLLGQHQPYDERLTKQGHIFSAKDVKRKDLSAEGRKVVADYDNATRENDRVLKAVYERYKNSEAVIIYVADHGEEVYDGNIGMFGRNHMAEPTPQIMWAEFEVPLEFFLTPAVEKKRPWIGRALREAQTKPFGTDDLAHLVLRLGGVKTKYYDRERDLLSPYFRPRLRPVKGGVATYEEIMESNSSSALHNRGSFSDGSPEESRQGK
;
A
#
# COMPACT_ATOMS: atom_id res chain seq x y z
N MET A 1 -40.35 -4.95 20.61
CA MET A 1 -40.59 -5.28 19.18
C MET A 1 -40.21 -4.09 18.35
N PRO A 2 -39.36 -4.24 17.32
CA PRO A 2 -39.11 -3.14 16.40
C PRO A 2 -40.46 -2.73 15.78
N PRO A 3 -40.77 -1.44 15.69
CA PRO A 3 -41.99 -0.99 15.04
C PRO A 3 -42.04 -1.49 13.59
N ARG A 4 -43.23 -1.69 13.07
CA ARG A 4 -43.43 -2.15 11.65
C ARG A 4 -42.65 -1.33 10.63
N GLU A 5 -42.31 -0.10 10.95
CA GLU A 5 -41.49 0.81 10.15
C GLU A 5 -40.04 0.30 9.98
N CYS A 6 -39.47 -0.38 10.99
CA CYS A 6 -38.12 -0.90 11.00
C CYS A 6 -37.98 -2.31 10.41
N THR A 7 -39.10 -3.02 10.13
CA THR A 7 -39.03 -4.37 9.50
C THR A 7 -38.31 -4.34 8.14
N LEU A 8 -38.52 -3.27 7.37
CA LEU A 8 -37.84 -3.09 6.07
C LEU A 8 -36.33 -2.87 6.25
N LEU A 9 -35.91 -2.19 7.32
CA LEU A 9 -34.49 -2.00 7.63
C LEU A 9 -33.78 -3.35 7.83
N PHE A 10 -34.42 -4.29 8.53
CA PHE A 10 -33.88 -5.64 8.70
C PHE A 10 -33.79 -6.40 7.36
N VAL A 11 -34.88 -6.42 6.58
CA VAL A 11 -34.91 -7.14 5.29
C VAL A 11 -33.85 -6.58 4.34
N VAL A 12 -33.78 -5.26 4.19
CA VAL A 12 -32.81 -4.61 3.32
C VAL A 12 -31.41 -4.75 3.88
N GLY A 13 -31.20 -4.57 5.19
CA GLY A 13 -29.88 -4.70 5.82
C GLY A 13 -29.28 -6.10 5.67
N ILE A 14 -30.11 -7.15 5.86
CA ILE A 14 -29.70 -8.54 5.63
C ILE A 14 -29.41 -8.76 4.13
N GLY A 15 -30.27 -8.26 3.22
CA GLY A 15 -30.06 -8.35 1.79
C GLY A 15 -28.77 -7.68 1.32
N VAL A 16 -28.49 -6.49 1.82
CA VAL A 16 -27.22 -5.77 1.55
C VAL A 16 -26.03 -6.58 2.06
N TRP A 17 -26.10 -7.12 3.27
CA TRP A 17 -25.02 -7.93 3.82
C TRP A 17 -24.78 -9.22 3.03
N LEU A 18 -25.85 -9.92 2.62
CA LEU A 18 -25.74 -11.14 1.80
C LEU A 18 -25.12 -10.85 0.43
N LEU A 19 -25.55 -9.76 -0.24
CA LEU A 19 -25.01 -9.38 -1.54
C LEU A 19 -23.56 -8.91 -1.43
N LEU A 20 -23.23 -8.12 -0.42
CA LEU A 20 -21.86 -7.70 -0.14
C LEU A 20 -20.97 -8.94 0.02
N ARG A 21 -21.42 -9.90 0.82
CA ARG A 21 -20.71 -11.15 1.02
C ARG A 21 -20.49 -11.93 -0.27
N ALA A 22 -21.53 -12.06 -1.10
CA ALA A 22 -21.44 -12.74 -2.38
C ALA A 22 -20.50 -12.05 -3.37
N THR A 23 -20.32 -10.75 -3.25
CA THR A 23 -19.49 -9.95 -4.16
C THR A 23 -18.07 -9.70 -3.64
N THR A 24 -17.80 -9.96 -2.36
CA THR A 24 -16.47 -9.79 -1.76
C THR A 24 -15.75 -11.11 -1.47
N ASN A 25 -16.30 -12.24 -1.89
CA ASN A 25 -15.72 -13.59 -1.80
C ASN A 25 -15.00 -13.87 -0.46
N TRP A 26 -15.67 -13.56 0.62
CA TRP A 26 -15.15 -13.69 1.98
C TRP A 26 -15.03 -15.18 2.37
N THR A 27 -14.01 -15.85 1.86
CA THR A 27 -13.76 -17.27 2.09
C THR A 27 -12.98 -17.55 3.37
N GLU A 28 -12.31 -16.56 3.96
CA GLU A 28 -11.27 -16.82 4.95
C GLU A 28 -11.77 -17.03 6.38
N ASP A 29 -12.91 -16.62 6.78
CA ASP A 29 -13.46 -17.00 8.08
C ASP A 29 -14.96 -17.17 7.95
N SER A 30 -15.50 -18.13 8.63
CA SER A 30 -16.93 -18.39 8.71
C SER A 30 -17.70 -17.12 9.15
N ASN A 31 -17.81 -16.14 8.27
CA ASN A 31 -18.39 -14.80 8.50
C ASN A 31 -19.83 -14.81 8.98
N TRP A 32 -20.45 -16.00 9.05
CA TRP A 32 -21.66 -16.22 9.80
C TRP A 32 -21.51 -15.88 11.28
N VAL A 33 -20.30 -15.92 11.82
CA VAL A 33 -19.96 -15.46 13.18
C VAL A 33 -20.36 -14.01 13.42
N TYR A 34 -20.36 -13.14 12.37
CA TYR A 34 -20.72 -11.73 12.49
C TYR A 34 -22.21 -11.43 12.26
N MET A 35 -23.01 -12.42 11.86
CA MET A 35 -24.45 -12.26 11.71
C MET A 35 -25.13 -11.81 13.02
N PRO A 36 -24.78 -12.33 14.20
CA PRO A 36 -25.26 -11.81 15.47
C PRO A 36 -25.02 -10.31 15.67
N HIS A 37 -23.83 -9.82 15.31
CA HIS A 37 -23.50 -8.40 15.44
C HIS A 37 -24.36 -7.54 14.51
N LEU A 38 -24.57 -7.95 13.27
CA LEU A 38 -25.42 -7.27 12.30
C LEU A 38 -26.87 -7.16 12.80
N LEU A 39 -27.42 -8.25 13.32
CA LEU A 39 -28.80 -8.28 13.81
C LEU A 39 -29.01 -7.27 14.95
N VAL A 40 -28.07 -7.20 15.90
CA VAL A 40 -28.16 -6.25 17.01
C VAL A 40 -27.93 -4.82 16.53
N ASP A 41 -26.98 -4.58 15.63
CA ASP A 41 -26.75 -3.24 15.09
C ASP A 41 -27.97 -2.71 14.33
N LEU A 42 -28.61 -3.54 13.48
CA LEU A 42 -29.85 -3.17 12.81
C LEU A 42 -31.00 -2.91 13.80
N TYR A 43 -31.06 -3.68 14.89
CA TYR A 43 -32.04 -3.46 15.95
C TYR A 43 -31.82 -2.15 16.67
N VAL A 44 -30.58 -1.86 17.07
CA VAL A 44 -30.20 -0.60 17.73
C VAL A 44 -30.50 0.59 16.82
N LEU A 45 -30.13 0.53 15.53
CA LEU A 45 -30.48 1.57 14.55
C LEU A 45 -31.98 1.78 14.45
N GLY A 46 -32.74 0.68 14.39
CA GLY A 46 -34.21 0.74 14.40
C GLY A 46 -34.79 1.40 15.65
N LEU A 47 -34.24 1.10 16.82
CA LEU A 47 -34.64 1.77 18.07
C LEU A 47 -34.33 3.27 18.05
N LEU A 48 -33.11 3.64 17.60
CA LEU A 48 -32.71 5.06 17.50
C LEU A 48 -33.64 5.84 16.57
N VAL A 49 -34.02 5.27 15.43
CA VAL A 49 -35.01 5.88 14.52
C VAL A 49 -36.37 6.05 15.22
N CYS A 50 -36.76 5.09 16.07
CA CYS A 50 -38.02 5.16 16.78
C CYS A 50 -38.07 6.25 17.88
N LEU A 51 -36.92 6.66 18.40
CA LEU A 51 -36.81 7.78 19.33
C LEU A 51 -37.07 9.14 18.64
N LEU A 52 -36.93 9.20 17.33
CA LEU A 52 -37.20 10.42 16.57
C LEU A 52 -38.70 10.70 16.44
N PRO A 53 -39.12 11.99 16.35
CA PRO A 53 -40.48 12.36 16.01
C PRO A 53 -40.94 11.69 14.70
N LYS A 54 -42.20 11.25 14.61
CA LYS A 54 -42.75 10.51 13.46
C LYS A 54 -42.43 11.14 12.10
N LYS A 55 -42.45 12.48 12.02
CA LYS A 55 -42.17 13.24 10.80
C LYS A 55 -40.72 13.10 10.30
N TRP A 56 -39.73 12.83 11.19
CA TRP A 56 -38.31 12.71 10.84
C TRP A 56 -37.87 11.28 10.53
N ARG A 57 -38.63 10.26 10.96
CA ARG A 57 -38.27 8.84 10.76
C ARG A 57 -38.02 8.44 9.30
N PRO A 58 -38.89 8.85 8.32
CA PRO A 58 -38.63 8.51 6.91
C PRO A 58 -37.30 9.10 6.40
N TRP A 59 -36.99 10.31 6.80
CA TRP A 59 -35.73 10.96 6.41
C TRP A 59 -34.51 10.27 7.04
N ALA A 60 -34.58 9.92 8.33
CA ALA A 60 -33.52 9.17 9.00
C ALA A 60 -33.29 7.80 8.34
N LEU A 61 -34.35 7.06 8.02
CA LEU A 61 -34.26 5.79 7.29
C LEU A 61 -33.66 6.00 5.90
N ALA A 62 -34.05 7.04 5.16
CA ALA A 62 -33.46 7.33 3.84
C ALA A 62 -31.96 7.58 3.94
N VAL A 63 -31.50 8.37 4.90
CA VAL A 63 -30.06 8.61 5.14
C VAL A 63 -29.35 7.30 5.48
N ILE A 64 -29.90 6.47 6.36
CA ILE A 64 -29.33 5.16 6.72
C ILE A 64 -29.19 4.28 5.47
N TYR A 65 -30.24 4.19 4.63
CA TYR A 65 -30.17 3.39 3.39
C TYR A 65 -29.13 3.94 2.41
N ILE A 66 -29.07 5.26 2.22
CA ILE A 66 -28.06 5.87 1.33
C ILE A 66 -26.64 5.51 1.79
N ILE A 67 -26.34 5.69 3.07
CA ILE A 67 -25.02 5.35 3.63
C ILE A 67 -24.74 3.86 3.47
N MET A 68 -25.71 3.00 3.78
CA MET A 68 -25.56 1.55 3.71
C MET A 68 -25.27 1.07 2.28
N TYR A 69 -26.03 1.57 1.28
CA TYR A 69 -25.78 1.25 -0.13
C TYR A 69 -24.45 1.83 -0.63
N ALA A 70 -24.15 3.09 -0.32
CA ALA A 70 -22.91 3.73 -0.74
C ALA A 70 -21.67 2.97 -0.22
N CYS A 71 -21.67 2.63 1.08
CA CYS A 71 -20.60 1.83 1.68
C CYS A 71 -20.49 0.45 1.03
N ALA A 72 -21.61 -0.23 0.82
CA ALA A 72 -21.60 -1.59 0.29
C ALA A 72 -21.20 -1.66 -1.20
N ILE A 73 -21.64 -0.70 -2.01
CA ILE A 73 -21.23 -0.59 -3.43
C ILE A 73 -19.74 -0.29 -3.51
N GLY A 74 -19.25 0.69 -2.74
CA GLY A 74 -17.84 1.05 -2.71
C GLY A 74 -16.95 -0.12 -2.29
N GLU A 75 -17.30 -0.80 -1.19
CA GLU A 75 -16.58 -1.98 -0.70
C GLU A 75 -16.57 -3.12 -1.74
N SER A 76 -17.74 -3.41 -2.33
CA SER A 76 -17.89 -4.45 -3.35
C SER A 76 -17.03 -4.15 -4.59
N PHE A 77 -17.01 -2.89 -5.05
CA PHE A 77 -16.19 -2.48 -6.17
C PHE A 77 -14.69 -2.57 -5.85
N ILE A 78 -14.25 -2.01 -4.71
CA ILE A 78 -12.86 -2.04 -4.27
C ILE A 78 -12.39 -3.50 -4.18
N TYR A 79 -13.18 -4.37 -3.57
CA TYR A 79 -12.82 -5.78 -3.44
C TYR A 79 -12.74 -6.51 -4.78
N GLN A 80 -13.74 -6.37 -5.64
CA GLN A 80 -13.75 -7.05 -6.94
C GLN A 80 -12.67 -6.57 -7.89
N ARG A 81 -12.19 -5.33 -7.74
CA ARG A 81 -11.17 -4.73 -8.60
C ARG A 81 -9.75 -4.90 -8.06
N TYR A 82 -9.58 -4.79 -6.72
CA TYR A 82 -8.29 -4.71 -6.06
C TYR A 82 -8.08 -5.77 -4.98
N TYR A 83 -9.06 -6.65 -4.74
CA TYR A 83 -9.05 -7.68 -3.68
C TYR A 83 -8.76 -7.13 -2.28
N MET A 84 -9.18 -5.91 -2.00
CA MET A 84 -8.92 -5.23 -0.75
C MET A 84 -10.21 -4.69 -0.11
N HIS A 85 -10.22 -4.59 1.21
CA HIS A 85 -11.28 -3.97 1.99
C HIS A 85 -10.95 -2.52 2.32
N PHE A 86 -11.95 -1.77 2.81
CA PHE A 86 -11.70 -0.43 3.35
C PHE A 86 -10.90 -0.53 4.65
N THR A 87 -9.70 0.08 4.68
CA THR A 87 -8.73 0.03 5.78
C THR A 87 -8.09 1.40 6.00
N PRO A 88 -7.26 1.58 7.05
CA PRO A 88 -6.46 2.79 7.20
C PRO A 88 -5.63 3.11 5.95
N GLN A 89 -5.01 2.10 5.32
CA GLN A 89 -4.26 2.31 4.07
C GLN A 89 -5.14 2.84 2.94
N THR A 90 -6.36 2.29 2.77
CA THR A 90 -7.31 2.80 1.76
C THR A 90 -7.66 4.28 2.03
N LEU A 91 -7.86 4.66 3.29
CA LEU A 91 -8.13 6.03 3.66
C LEU A 91 -6.94 6.94 3.37
N THR A 92 -5.73 6.49 3.70
CA THR A 92 -4.47 7.18 3.38
C THR A 92 -4.35 7.39 1.87
N MET A 93 -4.49 6.33 1.06
CA MET A 93 -4.43 6.42 -0.41
C MET A 93 -5.43 7.43 -0.98
N ILE A 94 -6.70 7.42 -0.54
CA ILE A 94 -7.72 8.37 -0.98
C ILE A 94 -7.29 9.82 -0.70
N ARG A 95 -6.59 10.05 0.39
CA ARG A 95 -6.13 11.39 0.79
C ARG A 95 -4.84 11.84 0.13
N GLU A 96 -3.99 10.89 -0.24
CA GLU A 96 -2.73 11.12 -0.95
C GLU A 96 -2.94 11.35 -2.45
N THR A 97 -4.02 10.81 -3.01
CA THR A 97 -4.34 10.92 -4.43
C THR A 97 -4.44 12.38 -4.87
N THR A 98 -3.62 12.77 -5.82
CA THR A 98 -3.64 14.11 -6.41
C THR A 98 -4.85 14.30 -7.35
N PRO A 99 -5.26 15.54 -7.69
CA PRO A 99 -6.34 15.75 -8.65
C PRO A 99 -6.10 15.11 -10.02
N ALA A 100 -4.85 15.08 -10.50
CA ALA A 100 -4.50 14.45 -11.77
C ALA A 100 -4.62 12.92 -11.70
N GLU A 101 -4.13 12.31 -10.62
CA GLU A 101 -4.31 10.88 -10.38
C GLU A 101 -5.78 10.51 -10.19
N SER A 102 -6.56 11.37 -9.51
CA SER A 102 -8.01 11.17 -9.34
C SER A 102 -8.73 11.11 -10.68
N GLU A 103 -8.38 11.98 -11.64
CA GLU A 103 -8.96 11.98 -12.97
C GLU A 103 -8.61 10.70 -13.74
N GLY A 104 -7.33 10.31 -13.72
CA GLY A 104 -6.86 9.04 -14.30
C GLY A 104 -7.55 7.82 -13.66
N PHE A 105 -7.64 7.80 -12.33
CA PHE A 105 -8.33 6.74 -11.59
C PHE A 105 -9.82 6.64 -11.95
N VAL A 106 -10.53 7.77 -11.96
CA VAL A 106 -11.97 7.80 -12.34
C VAL A 106 -12.16 7.27 -13.76
N ARG A 107 -11.31 7.67 -14.72
CA ARG A 107 -11.35 7.17 -16.09
C ARG A 107 -11.18 5.64 -16.13
N LEU A 108 -10.14 5.11 -15.46
CA LEU A 108 -9.90 3.66 -15.36
C LEU A 108 -11.06 2.91 -14.70
N CYS A 109 -11.70 3.52 -13.70
CA CYS A 109 -12.88 2.94 -13.06
C CYS A 109 -14.08 2.87 -14.03
N LEU A 110 -14.36 3.96 -14.78
CA LEU A 110 -15.48 4.04 -15.71
C LEU A 110 -15.32 3.07 -16.90
N GLU A 111 -14.10 2.85 -17.36
CA GLU A 111 -13.77 1.89 -18.42
C GLU A 111 -13.79 0.42 -17.91
N SER A 112 -13.75 0.20 -16.59
CA SER A 112 -13.69 -1.14 -16.01
C SER A 112 -15.03 -1.89 -16.10
N PRO A 113 -15.07 -3.09 -16.72
CA PRO A 113 -16.24 -3.95 -16.70
C PRO A 113 -16.69 -4.34 -15.27
N VAL A 114 -15.76 -4.35 -14.32
CA VAL A 114 -16.02 -4.65 -12.91
C VAL A 114 -16.96 -3.61 -12.29
N LEU A 115 -16.80 -2.32 -12.60
CA LEU A 115 -17.71 -1.28 -12.10
C LEU A 115 -19.14 -1.54 -12.56
N TRP A 116 -19.34 -1.76 -13.86
CA TRP A 116 -20.67 -1.96 -14.44
C TRP A 116 -21.34 -3.23 -13.93
N ARG A 117 -20.58 -4.32 -13.77
CA ARG A 117 -21.06 -5.55 -13.14
C ARG A 117 -21.48 -5.32 -11.68
N THR A 118 -20.69 -4.60 -10.91
CA THR A 118 -21.01 -4.24 -9.53
C THR A 118 -22.29 -3.42 -9.47
N LEU A 119 -22.39 -2.35 -10.26
CA LEU A 119 -23.57 -1.50 -10.31
C LEU A 119 -24.83 -2.27 -10.75
N MET A 120 -24.72 -3.25 -11.64
CA MET A 120 -25.83 -4.10 -12.06
C MET A 120 -26.38 -4.90 -10.87
N TRP A 121 -25.57 -5.63 -10.12
CA TRP A 121 -26.02 -6.43 -8.98
C TRP A 121 -26.65 -5.56 -7.88
N TRP A 122 -26.01 -4.45 -7.55
CA TRP A 122 -26.54 -3.52 -6.56
C TRP A 122 -27.80 -2.80 -7.05
N GLY A 123 -27.89 -2.53 -8.35
CA GLY A 123 -29.06 -2.00 -9.00
C GLY A 123 -30.29 -2.93 -8.91
N PHE A 124 -30.11 -4.24 -9.03
CA PHE A 124 -31.18 -5.21 -8.80
C PHE A 124 -31.69 -5.18 -7.35
N LEU A 125 -30.80 -5.16 -6.37
CA LEU A 125 -31.21 -5.11 -4.96
C LEU A 125 -31.92 -3.78 -4.64
N LEU A 126 -31.41 -2.65 -5.14
CA LEU A 126 -32.02 -1.34 -4.98
C LEU A 126 -33.41 -1.26 -5.63
N SER A 127 -33.55 -1.81 -6.84
CA SER A 127 -34.83 -1.87 -7.54
C SER A 127 -35.86 -2.70 -6.76
N GLY A 128 -35.46 -3.84 -6.21
CA GLY A 128 -36.30 -4.65 -5.33
C GLY A 128 -36.73 -3.88 -4.07
N HIS A 129 -35.80 -3.14 -3.45
CA HIS A 129 -36.11 -2.27 -2.30
C HIS A 129 -37.13 -1.17 -2.67
N LEU A 130 -36.93 -0.48 -3.80
CA LEU A 130 -37.85 0.55 -4.27
C LEU A 130 -39.24 -0.02 -4.60
N LEU A 131 -39.31 -1.21 -5.19
CA LEU A 131 -40.57 -1.91 -5.44
C LEU A 131 -41.31 -2.28 -4.14
N LEU A 132 -40.57 -2.70 -3.11
CA LEU A 132 -41.14 -2.94 -1.77
C LEU A 132 -41.69 -1.65 -1.14
N LEU A 133 -41.01 -0.52 -1.28
CA LEU A 133 -41.48 0.78 -0.81
C LEU A 133 -42.74 1.22 -1.59
N LEU A 134 -42.71 1.09 -2.91
CA LEU A 134 -43.85 1.40 -3.77
C LEU A 134 -45.06 0.53 -3.44
N GLY A 135 -44.87 -0.79 -3.31
CA GLY A 135 -45.92 -1.73 -2.92
C GLY A 135 -46.56 -1.35 -1.58
N ARG A 136 -45.73 -0.99 -0.58
CA ARG A 136 -46.23 -0.49 0.72
C ARG A 136 -47.04 0.80 0.59
N TRP A 137 -46.60 1.72 -0.26
CA TRP A 137 -47.31 2.98 -0.54
C TRP A 137 -48.65 2.72 -1.22
N VAL A 138 -48.67 1.86 -2.26
CA VAL A 138 -49.90 1.48 -2.99
C VAL A 138 -50.90 0.81 -2.05
N VAL A 139 -50.48 -0.17 -1.26
CA VAL A 139 -51.35 -0.85 -0.28
C VAL A 139 -51.95 0.10 0.74
N ARG A 140 -51.15 1.09 1.18
CA ARG A 140 -51.63 2.14 2.09
C ARG A 140 -52.64 3.09 1.41
N LYS A 141 -52.39 3.51 0.17
CA LYS A 141 -53.20 4.48 -0.56
C LYS A 141 -54.54 3.87 -1.03
N LEU A 142 -54.52 2.61 -1.44
CA LEU A 142 -55.71 1.93 -1.96
C LEU A 142 -56.54 1.20 -0.89
N GLU A 143 -56.18 1.27 0.40
CA GLU A 143 -56.86 0.64 1.53
C GLU A 143 -57.23 -0.84 1.31
N ILE A 144 -56.37 -1.60 0.60
CA ILE A 144 -56.63 -3.00 0.24
C ILE A 144 -56.70 -3.87 1.52
N SER A 145 -57.91 -4.03 2.05
CA SER A 145 -58.16 -4.72 3.31
C SER A 145 -57.72 -6.19 3.34
N LYS A 146 -57.75 -6.89 2.22
CA LYS A 146 -57.30 -8.31 2.08
C LYS A 146 -55.81 -8.46 2.28
N VAL A 147 -54.98 -7.59 1.71
CA VAL A 147 -53.50 -7.60 1.88
C VAL A 147 -53.14 -7.24 3.32
N ARG A 148 -53.91 -6.36 3.97
CA ARG A 148 -53.70 -5.98 5.39
C ARG A 148 -53.98 -7.19 6.32
N LYS A 149 -54.95 -8.04 6.00
CA LYS A 149 -55.26 -9.29 6.75
C LYS A 149 -54.19 -10.36 6.54
N PHE A 150 -53.61 -10.51 5.33
CA PHE A 150 -52.52 -11.45 5.07
C PHE A 150 -51.22 -11.06 5.78
N SER A 151 -50.92 -9.77 5.88
CA SER A 151 -49.79 -9.26 6.65
C SER A 151 -49.94 -9.46 8.18
N SER A 152 -51.12 -9.74 8.67
CA SER A 152 -51.42 -10.11 10.05
C SER A 152 -51.62 -11.63 10.26
N SER A 153 -51.25 -12.44 9.29
CA SER A 153 -51.31 -13.90 9.38
C SER A 153 -50.43 -14.43 10.52
N ILE A 154 -50.72 -15.64 10.96
CA ILE A 154 -50.05 -16.34 12.08
C ILE A 154 -48.51 -16.41 11.89
N ILE A 155 -48.02 -16.44 10.67
CA ILE A 155 -46.58 -16.55 10.34
C ILE A 155 -45.78 -15.31 10.77
N MET A 156 -46.30 -14.10 10.53
CA MET A 156 -45.58 -12.86 10.82
C MET A 156 -45.26 -12.64 12.32
N PRO A 157 -46.18 -12.93 13.26
CA PRO A 157 -45.85 -12.86 14.70
C PRO A 157 -44.75 -13.83 15.12
N TRP A 158 -44.71 -15.04 14.55
CA TRP A 158 -43.66 -16.03 14.81
C TRP A 158 -42.29 -15.60 14.29
N VAL A 159 -42.24 -15.11 13.05
CA VAL A 159 -40.99 -14.56 12.48
C VAL A 159 -40.44 -13.42 13.35
N VAL A 160 -41.30 -12.50 13.80
CA VAL A 160 -40.90 -11.39 14.69
C VAL A 160 -40.38 -11.93 16.03
N ARG A 161 -41.02 -12.94 16.62
CA ARG A 161 -40.55 -13.56 17.86
C ARG A 161 -39.21 -14.26 17.68
N ILE A 162 -39.03 -15.03 16.61
CA ILE A 162 -37.76 -15.69 16.30
C ILE A 162 -36.64 -14.66 16.14
N VAL A 163 -36.85 -13.60 15.35
CA VAL A 163 -35.86 -12.53 15.18
C VAL A 163 -35.54 -11.85 16.51
N ALA A 164 -36.55 -11.60 17.36
CA ALA A 164 -36.33 -10.99 18.67
C ALA A 164 -35.51 -11.91 19.61
N VAL A 165 -35.79 -13.21 19.62
CA VAL A 165 -35.01 -14.20 20.39
C VAL A 165 -33.58 -14.29 19.87
N LEU A 166 -33.38 -14.38 18.55
CA LEU A 166 -32.07 -14.39 17.94
C LEU A 166 -31.28 -13.12 18.28
N THR A 167 -31.93 -11.94 18.25
CA THR A 167 -31.30 -10.68 18.62
C THR A 167 -30.91 -10.66 20.10
N LEU A 168 -31.76 -11.17 21.01
CA LEU A 168 -31.44 -11.28 22.44
C LEU A 168 -30.24 -12.23 22.68
N VAL A 169 -30.23 -13.39 22.05
CA VAL A 169 -29.10 -14.33 22.14
C VAL A 169 -27.82 -13.67 21.58
N SER A 170 -27.95 -12.93 20.49
CA SER A 170 -26.81 -12.24 19.85
C SER A 170 -26.15 -11.20 20.75
N LEU A 171 -26.84 -10.67 21.78
CA LEU A 171 -26.24 -9.72 22.74
C LEU A 171 -25.04 -10.32 23.48
N VAL A 172 -25.00 -11.65 23.68
CA VAL A 172 -23.90 -12.36 24.36
C VAL A 172 -22.55 -12.09 23.64
N TRP A 173 -22.56 -12.04 22.32
CA TRP A 173 -21.36 -11.74 21.50
C TRP A 173 -21.21 -10.24 21.22
N TRP A 174 -22.32 -9.54 21.03
CA TRP A 174 -22.33 -8.13 20.67
C TRP A 174 -21.80 -7.22 21.80
N VAL A 175 -22.21 -7.44 23.05
CA VAL A 175 -21.80 -6.58 24.18
C VAL A 175 -20.29 -6.60 24.41
N PRO A 176 -19.61 -7.76 24.52
CA PRO A 176 -18.16 -7.79 24.65
C PRO A 176 -17.44 -7.09 23.48
N ALA A 177 -17.90 -7.32 22.24
CA ALA A 177 -17.33 -6.68 21.06
C ALA A 177 -17.46 -5.15 21.10
N ARG A 178 -18.59 -4.61 21.58
CA ARG A 178 -18.77 -3.15 21.71
C ARG A 178 -17.93 -2.57 22.85
N ILE A 179 -17.76 -3.28 23.95
CA ILE A 179 -16.82 -2.89 25.01
C ILE A 179 -15.39 -2.80 24.48
N GLU A 180 -14.96 -3.79 23.71
CA GLU A 180 -13.64 -3.81 23.09
C GLU A 180 -13.48 -2.67 22.05
N MET A 181 -14.52 -2.38 21.28
CA MET A 181 -14.53 -1.23 20.38
C MET A 181 -14.43 0.12 21.11
N VAL A 182 -15.10 0.27 22.25
CA VAL A 182 -14.95 1.48 23.08
C VAL A 182 -13.52 1.56 23.63
N ARG A 183 -12.94 0.45 24.07
CA ARG A 183 -11.52 0.40 24.49
C ARG A 183 -10.60 0.80 23.34
N PHE A 184 -10.83 0.29 22.14
CA PHE A 184 -10.08 0.69 20.93
C PHE A 184 -10.11 2.21 20.71
N LEU A 185 -11.28 2.86 20.87
CA LEU A 185 -11.39 4.32 20.70
C LEU A 185 -10.60 5.10 21.78
N MET A 186 -10.28 4.47 22.91
CA MET A 186 -9.48 5.04 24.00
C MET A 186 -7.97 4.78 23.86
N LEU A 187 -7.54 4.00 22.88
CA LEU A 187 -6.12 3.70 22.67
C LEU A 187 -5.31 4.96 22.33
N GLU A 188 -4.04 4.94 22.70
CA GLU A 188 -3.10 6.05 22.49
C GLU A 188 -1.98 5.72 21.52
N ARG A 189 -1.77 4.43 21.17
CA ARG A 189 -0.69 3.96 20.29
C ARG A 189 -1.20 3.05 19.19
N THR A 190 -0.57 3.11 18.01
CA THR A 190 -0.92 2.26 16.85
C THR A 190 -0.63 0.78 17.10
N GLU A 191 0.47 0.43 17.77
CA GLU A 191 0.78 -0.96 18.15
C GLU A 191 -0.36 -1.65 18.93
N GLN A 192 -1.03 -0.88 19.80
CA GLN A 192 -2.17 -1.40 20.53
C GLN A 192 -3.39 -1.59 19.61
N ALA A 193 -3.54 -0.72 18.61
CA ALA A 193 -4.63 -0.80 17.64
C ALA A 193 -4.48 -2.01 16.71
N GLU A 194 -3.27 -2.36 16.33
CA GLU A 194 -2.97 -3.51 15.46
C GLU A 194 -3.28 -4.86 16.13
N ARG A 195 -3.24 -4.91 17.46
CA ARG A 195 -3.58 -6.12 18.25
C ARG A 195 -5.08 -6.31 18.44
N VAL A 196 -5.90 -5.34 18.06
CA VAL A 196 -7.35 -5.43 18.19
C VAL A 196 -7.90 -6.38 17.12
N ASN A 197 -8.82 -7.26 17.53
CA ASN A 197 -9.44 -8.22 16.62
C ASN A 197 -10.19 -7.49 15.49
N ASN A 198 -9.70 -7.64 14.26
CA ASN A 198 -10.28 -7.05 13.05
C ASN A 198 -11.73 -7.46 12.81
N GLY A 199 -12.18 -8.58 13.34
CA GLY A 199 -13.57 -9.04 13.28
C GLY A 199 -14.58 -8.09 13.94
N LEU A 200 -14.14 -7.20 14.84
CA LEU A 200 -14.98 -6.15 15.42
C LEU A 200 -15.47 -5.15 14.37
N PHE A 201 -14.70 -4.99 13.29
CA PHE A 201 -14.94 -4.06 12.19
C PHE A 201 -15.51 -4.77 10.96
N TYR A 202 -16.45 -5.69 11.17
CA TYR A 202 -17.06 -6.57 10.17
C TYR A 202 -17.84 -5.85 9.05
N SER A 203 -18.15 -4.58 9.20
CA SER A 203 -18.86 -3.78 8.20
C SER A 203 -18.12 -2.51 7.82
N THR A 204 -18.31 -2.02 6.61
CA THR A 204 -17.64 -0.82 6.10
C THR A 204 -17.76 0.40 7.00
N PRO A 205 -18.93 0.75 7.59
CA PRO A 205 -19.02 1.85 8.52
C PRO A 205 -18.10 1.71 9.75
N TRP A 206 -17.99 0.50 10.31
CA TRP A 206 -17.08 0.24 11.42
C TRP A 206 -15.60 0.28 11.01
N ARG A 207 -15.27 -0.17 9.79
CA ARG A 207 -13.91 -0.01 9.23
C ARG A 207 -13.53 1.45 9.01
N VAL A 208 -14.48 2.30 8.61
CA VAL A 208 -14.25 3.74 8.54
C VAL A 208 -13.92 4.31 9.93
N VAL A 209 -14.67 3.93 10.97
CA VAL A 209 -14.38 4.34 12.37
C VAL A 209 -12.98 3.87 12.79
N TYR A 210 -12.63 2.62 12.50
CA TYR A 210 -11.29 2.09 12.76
C TYR A 210 -10.20 2.90 12.05
N SER A 211 -10.37 3.14 10.76
CA SER A 211 -9.40 3.86 9.93
C SER A 211 -9.18 5.30 10.41
N LEU A 212 -10.26 6.00 10.77
CA LEU A 212 -10.16 7.36 11.31
C LEU A 212 -9.44 7.40 12.66
N LYS A 213 -9.69 6.41 13.53
CA LYS A 213 -9.00 6.33 14.83
C LYS A 213 -7.51 5.97 14.64
N TYR A 214 -7.21 5.00 13.79
CA TYR A 214 -5.85 4.61 13.48
C TYR A 214 -5.03 5.80 12.93
N GLU A 215 -5.61 6.56 12.03
CA GLU A 215 -5.01 7.77 11.51
C GLU A 215 -4.73 8.83 12.59
N GLN A 216 -5.68 9.02 13.52
CA GLN A 216 -5.47 9.91 14.67
C GLN A 216 -4.28 9.44 15.54
N LEU A 217 -4.12 8.14 15.74
CA LEU A 217 -2.99 7.57 16.48
C LEU A 217 -1.68 7.82 15.74
N THR A 218 -1.63 7.55 14.45
CA THR A 218 -0.44 7.82 13.61
C THR A 218 -0.05 9.30 13.65
N ALA A 219 -1.02 10.22 13.57
CA ALA A 219 -0.72 11.64 13.68
C ALA A 219 -0.05 12.03 15.01
N ARG A 220 -0.51 11.45 16.13
CA ARG A 220 0.10 11.67 17.46
C ARG A 220 1.52 11.12 17.54
N GLU A 221 1.80 10.00 16.92
CA GLU A 221 3.16 9.43 16.87
C GLU A 221 4.12 10.31 16.12
N VAL A 222 3.67 10.86 15.01
CA VAL A 222 4.43 11.81 14.23
C VAL A 222 4.72 13.10 15.03
N GLU A 223 3.78 13.57 15.84
CA GLU A 223 4.03 14.68 16.77
C GLU A 223 5.12 14.34 17.80
N ARG A 224 5.16 13.11 18.32
CA ARG A 224 6.23 12.63 19.20
C ARG A 224 7.58 12.60 18.50
N LEU A 225 7.63 12.09 17.27
CA LEU A 225 8.85 12.13 16.46
C LEU A 225 9.37 13.57 16.30
N ALA A 226 8.48 14.53 16.06
CA ALA A 226 8.84 15.93 15.94
C ALA A 226 9.53 16.47 17.20
N VAL A 227 9.08 16.05 18.38
CA VAL A 227 9.72 16.40 19.66
C VAL A 227 11.11 15.74 19.78
N ASN A 228 11.22 14.46 19.45
CA ASN A 228 12.49 13.72 19.50
C ASN A 228 13.54 14.34 18.56
N MET A 229 13.11 14.84 17.42
CA MET A 229 13.98 15.46 16.41
C MET A 229 14.48 16.87 16.79
N GLN A 230 13.98 17.49 17.85
CA GLN A 230 14.51 18.80 18.32
C GLN A 230 15.90 18.68 18.95
N THR A 231 16.29 17.50 19.44
CA THR A 231 17.55 17.24 20.17
C THR A 231 18.48 16.30 19.41
N LEU A 232 18.61 16.50 18.08
CA LEU A 232 19.49 15.68 17.24
C LEU A 232 20.97 15.91 17.59
N ASP A 233 21.70 14.79 17.69
CA ASP A 233 23.16 14.74 17.82
C ASP A 233 23.76 14.13 16.55
N ALA A 234 24.48 14.93 15.78
CA ALA A 234 25.20 14.49 14.59
C ALA A 234 26.40 15.39 14.33
N MET A 235 27.54 14.78 14.05
CA MET A 235 28.79 15.46 13.75
C MET A 235 29.41 14.91 12.46
N PRO A 236 29.99 15.76 11.60
CA PRO A 236 30.71 15.30 10.41
C PRO A 236 32.02 14.60 10.79
N THR A 237 32.49 13.71 9.93
CA THR A 237 33.84 13.18 9.93
C THR A 237 34.47 13.43 8.55
N ASP A 238 35.79 13.34 8.45
CA ASP A 238 36.53 13.54 7.19
C ASP A 238 36.28 12.39 6.16
N SER A 239 35.56 11.35 6.56
CA SER A 239 35.29 10.17 5.72
C SER A 239 34.09 10.35 4.79
N GLY A 240 33.30 11.42 4.93
CA GLY A 240 32.08 11.65 4.17
C GLY A 240 32.32 11.89 2.67
N VAL A 241 31.43 11.36 1.81
CA VAL A 241 31.39 11.64 0.37
C VAL A 241 30.76 13.02 0.15
N PRO A 242 31.40 13.95 -0.58
CA PRO A 242 30.88 15.31 -0.72
C PRO A 242 29.50 15.40 -1.38
N ASN A 243 29.25 14.57 -2.39
CA ASN A 243 27.97 14.59 -3.10
C ASN A 243 27.31 13.21 -3.00
N ILE A 244 26.16 13.15 -2.36
CA ILE A 244 25.33 11.95 -2.29
C ILE A 244 23.98 12.27 -2.92
N VAL A 245 23.55 11.43 -3.86
CA VAL A 245 22.24 11.53 -4.49
C VAL A 245 21.48 10.25 -4.22
N LEU A 246 20.36 10.35 -3.52
CA LEU A 246 19.43 9.26 -3.31
C LEU A 246 18.25 9.42 -4.28
N VAL A 247 18.15 8.55 -5.26
CA VAL A 247 17.03 8.50 -6.20
C VAL A 247 16.07 7.42 -5.73
N ILE A 248 14.88 7.81 -5.34
CA ILE A 248 13.81 6.90 -4.93
C ILE A 248 12.88 6.75 -6.13
N GLY A 249 12.87 5.54 -6.72
CA GLY A 249 11.95 5.14 -7.77
C GLY A 249 10.59 4.78 -7.19
N GLU A 250 9.58 4.75 -8.03
CA GLU A 250 8.20 4.42 -7.69
C GLU A 250 7.76 3.18 -8.48
N SER A 251 7.16 2.19 -7.79
CA SER A 251 6.54 1.02 -8.42
C SER A 251 7.47 0.21 -9.34
N HIS A 252 8.77 0.13 -9.02
CA HIS A 252 9.75 -0.51 -9.90
C HIS A 252 9.99 -1.98 -9.53
N ASN A 253 9.32 -2.88 -10.24
CA ASN A 253 9.60 -4.30 -10.20
C ASN A 253 10.98 -4.59 -10.82
N LYS A 254 11.94 -5.03 -10.00
CA LYS A 254 13.32 -5.30 -10.48
C LYS A 254 13.40 -6.35 -11.58
N HIS A 255 12.39 -7.27 -11.62
CA HIS A 255 12.35 -8.38 -12.58
C HIS A 255 11.94 -7.93 -13.99
N HIS A 256 11.53 -6.66 -14.18
CA HIS A 256 11.37 -6.00 -15.47
C HIS A 256 12.62 -5.19 -15.90
N SER A 257 13.74 -5.33 -15.19
CA SER A 257 15.00 -4.66 -15.50
C SER A 257 16.00 -5.60 -16.17
N ALA A 258 16.51 -5.23 -17.35
CA ALA A 258 17.49 -6.03 -18.09
C ALA A 258 18.75 -6.32 -17.25
N VAL A 259 19.20 -5.35 -16.46
CA VAL A 259 20.36 -5.49 -15.57
C VAL A 259 20.15 -6.56 -14.48
N TYR A 260 18.90 -6.90 -14.14
CA TYR A 260 18.54 -8.02 -13.27
C TYR A 260 18.14 -9.30 -14.05
N GLY A 261 18.35 -9.33 -15.36
CA GLY A 261 18.13 -10.53 -16.19
C GLY A 261 16.81 -10.55 -16.97
N TYR A 262 16.07 -9.47 -17.03
CA TYR A 262 14.86 -9.37 -17.86
C TYR A 262 15.20 -9.47 -19.36
N GLY A 263 14.33 -10.12 -20.14
CA GLY A 263 14.60 -10.45 -21.52
C GLY A 263 14.54 -9.28 -22.53
N LEU A 264 13.90 -8.16 -22.19
CA LEU A 264 13.90 -6.95 -23.00
C LEU A 264 14.93 -5.94 -22.49
N PRO A 265 15.57 -5.13 -23.36
CA PRO A 265 16.59 -4.16 -22.96
C PRO A 265 15.97 -2.91 -22.33
N THR A 266 15.36 -3.07 -21.17
CA THR A 266 14.67 -2.01 -20.42
C THR A 266 15.63 -1.08 -19.67
N THR A 267 16.83 -1.55 -19.30
CA THR A 267 17.84 -0.79 -18.55
C THR A 267 19.24 -0.84 -19.23
N PRO A 268 19.35 -0.37 -20.51
CA PRO A 268 20.61 -0.53 -21.27
C PRO A 268 21.77 0.29 -20.72
N TRP A 269 21.50 1.50 -20.18
CA TRP A 269 22.56 2.31 -19.59
C TRP A 269 23.06 1.72 -18.26
N GLN A 270 22.17 1.21 -17.43
CA GLN A 270 22.55 0.53 -16.19
C GLN A 270 23.40 -0.71 -16.49
N SER A 271 23.04 -1.50 -17.51
CA SER A 271 23.83 -2.65 -17.96
C SER A 271 25.23 -2.24 -18.42
N GLU A 272 25.34 -1.15 -19.18
CA GLU A 272 26.63 -0.58 -19.59
C GLU A 272 27.47 -0.15 -18.37
N MET A 273 26.87 0.51 -17.38
CA MET A 273 27.55 0.95 -16.16
C MET A 273 28.02 -0.23 -15.31
N GLU A 274 27.26 -1.31 -15.25
CA GLU A 274 27.68 -2.54 -14.58
C GLU A 274 28.88 -3.18 -15.27
N GLU A 275 28.85 -3.30 -16.61
CA GLU A 275 29.98 -3.81 -17.41
C GLU A 275 31.26 -2.99 -17.25
N GLN A 276 31.13 -1.67 -17.10
CA GLN A 276 32.25 -0.76 -16.82
C GLN A 276 32.73 -0.83 -15.36
N GLY A 277 32.05 -1.56 -14.47
CA GLY A 277 32.36 -1.65 -13.03
C GLY A 277 32.08 -0.36 -12.24
N LEU A 278 31.35 0.59 -12.82
CA LEU A 278 30.93 1.85 -12.20
C LEU A 278 29.56 1.77 -11.53
N MET A 279 28.87 0.66 -11.68
CA MET A 279 27.63 0.32 -10.99
C MET A 279 27.79 -0.96 -10.20
N VAL A 280 27.20 -0.98 -9.00
CA VAL A 280 27.03 -2.18 -8.17
C VAL A 280 25.56 -2.31 -7.83
N LYS A 281 24.96 -3.45 -8.13
CA LYS A 281 23.56 -3.76 -7.75
C LYS A 281 23.53 -4.78 -6.64
N LEU A 282 22.54 -4.69 -5.75
CA LEU A 282 22.20 -5.75 -4.82
C LEU A 282 21.17 -6.69 -5.47
N THR A 283 21.40 -7.99 -5.30
CA THR A 283 20.49 -9.01 -5.83
C THR A 283 19.36 -9.36 -4.88
N ASP A 284 19.53 -9.06 -3.59
CA ASP A 284 18.60 -9.43 -2.53
C ASP A 284 18.25 -8.22 -1.63
N ALA A 285 17.57 -7.24 -2.23
CA ALA A 285 17.01 -6.09 -1.52
C ALA A 285 15.48 -6.19 -1.46
N VAL A 286 14.91 -5.97 -0.26
CA VAL A 286 13.48 -6.10 0.03
C VAL A 286 12.99 -4.85 0.75
N THR A 287 11.85 -4.34 0.34
CA THR A 287 11.14 -3.24 1.02
C THR A 287 10.17 -3.78 2.07
N PRO A 288 9.96 -3.10 3.21
CA PRO A 288 9.04 -3.57 4.24
C PRO A 288 7.56 -3.41 3.88
N TRP A 289 7.21 -2.58 2.90
CA TRP A 289 5.85 -2.28 2.48
C TRP A 289 5.72 -2.19 0.97
N ASN A 290 4.50 -2.38 0.45
CA ASN A 290 4.12 -2.13 -0.93
C ASN A 290 3.24 -0.87 -1.09
N VAL A 291 3.40 0.10 -0.18
CA VAL A 291 2.70 1.39 -0.15
C VAL A 291 3.72 2.49 0.08
N THR A 292 3.83 3.42 -0.84
CA THR A 292 4.83 4.50 -0.86
C THR A 292 4.99 5.22 0.48
N SER A 293 3.88 5.70 1.06
CA SER A 293 3.92 6.44 2.33
C SER A 293 4.42 5.61 3.50
N SER A 294 4.08 4.32 3.55
CA SER A 294 4.57 3.40 4.58
C SER A 294 6.05 3.10 4.39
N VAL A 295 6.49 2.89 3.15
CA VAL A 295 7.92 2.70 2.85
C VAL A 295 8.74 3.93 3.26
N PHE A 296 8.27 5.13 2.94
CA PHE A 296 9.01 6.35 3.31
C PHE A 296 9.16 6.53 4.82
N LYS A 297 8.18 6.13 5.62
CA LYS A 297 8.28 6.18 7.09
C LYS A 297 9.44 5.32 7.59
N GLU A 298 9.49 4.08 7.15
CA GLU A 298 10.53 3.12 7.55
C GLU A 298 11.89 3.48 6.93
N MET A 299 11.94 3.72 5.63
CA MET A 299 13.18 4.03 4.89
C MET A 299 13.87 5.30 5.38
N MET A 300 13.11 6.33 5.81
CA MET A 300 13.67 7.60 6.27
C MET A 300 14.07 7.58 7.74
N SER A 301 13.59 6.63 8.51
CA SER A 301 13.90 6.47 9.94
C SER A 301 15.22 5.75 10.17
N THR A 302 15.83 6.01 11.32
CA THR A 302 16.94 5.21 11.86
C THR A 302 16.47 4.03 12.70
N HIS A 303 15.16 3.82 12.85
CA HIS A 303 14.55 2.64 13.45
C HIS A 303 14.18 1.66 12.35
N SER A 304 14.46 0.39 12.52
CA SER A 304 14.19 -0.66 11.53
C SER A 304 13.06 -1.58 12.00
N CYS A 305 12.34 -2.17 11.05
CA CYS A 305 11.11 -2.92 11.27
C CYS A 305 11.23 -4.16 12.18
N ASP A 306 12.44 -4.72 12.36
CA ASP A 306 12.71 -5.85 13.26
C ASP A 306 12.95 -5.43 14.71
N GLN A 307 13.13 -4.14 14.97
CA GLN A 307 13.29 -3.60 16.32
C GLN A 307 11.93 -3.47 17.01
N SER A 308 11.93 -3.61 18.33
CA SER A 308 10.72 -3.31 19.11
C SER A 308 10.40 -1.84 19.06
N GLY A 309 9.12 -1.51 18.88
CA GLY A 309 8.66 -0.12 18.76
C GLY A 309 8.20 0.22 17.35
N GLN A 310 8.34 1.48 16.97
CA GLN A 310 7.86 2.00 15.69
C GLN A 310 8.92 2.90 15.04
N TRP A 311 8.77 3.16 13.74
CA TRP A 311 9.63 4.07 12.99
C TRP A 311 9.81 5.44 13.66
N THR A 312 8.84 5.89 14.47
CA THR A 312 8.90 7.15 15.22
C THR A 312 9.77 7.10 16.47
N ASP A 313 10.26 5.92 16.87
CA ASP A 313 11.22 5.76 17.96
C ASP A 313 12.67 6.03 17.49
N GLY A 314 12.88 6.01 16.18
CA GLY A 314 14.09 6.54 15.54
C GLY A 314 14.04 8.04 15.31
N VAL A 315 14.90 8.51 14.40
CA VAL A 315 14.94 9.89 13.90
C VAL A 315 15.10 9.87 12.38
N LEU A 316 14.70 10.92 11.70
CA LEU A 316 14.82 11.02 10.25
C LEU A 316 16.26 11.30 9.85
N PHE A 317 16.90 10.39 9.13
CA PHE A 317 18.31 10.53 8.76
C PHE A 317 18.62 11.76 7.89
N PRO A 318 17.72 12.32 7.04
CA PRO A 318 17.99 13.57 6.34
C PRO A 318 18.27 14.74 7.30
N ALA A 319 17.63 14.77 8.47
CA ALA A 319 17.92 15.78 9.49
C ALA A 319 19.29 15.56 10.14
N LEU A 320 19.74 14.32 10.30
CA LEU A 320 21.10 14.01 10.77
C LEU A 320 22.15 14.43 9.75
N MET A 321 21.92 14.18 8.46
CA MET A 321 22.78 14.65 7.36
C MET A 321 22.89 16.18 7.37
N ARG A 322 21.75 16.87 7.50
CA ARG A 322 21.72 18.34 7.59
C ARG A 322 22.47 18.86 8.82
N LYS A 323 22.27 18.25 9.97
CA LYS A 323 22.96 18.60 11.23
C LYS A 323 24.47 18.38 11.12
N ALA A 324 24.91 17.38 10.35
CA ALA A 324 26.32 17.14 10.05
C ALA A 324 26.92 18.04 8.95
N GLY A 325 26.17 19.04 8.49
CA GLY A 325 26.67 20.07 7.56
C GLY A 325 26.40 19.81 6.08
N TYR A 326 25.63 18.78 5.72
CA TYR A 326 25.16 18.60 4.35
C TYR A 326 24.06 19.62 4.03
N ARG A 327 24.11 20.20 2.84
CA ARG A 327 22.98 20.90 2.26
C ARG A 327 22.01 19.88 1.70
N VAL A 328 20.85 19.74 2.33
CA VAL A 328 19.89 18.67 2.02
C VAL A 328 18.75 19.20 1.17
N GLY A 329 18.52 18.57 0.01
CA GLY A 329 17.40 18.86 -0.88
C GLY A 329 16.46 17.67 -1.01
N PHE A 330 15.15 17.91 -1.09
CA PHE A 330 14.16 16.91 -1.42
C PHE A 330 13.31 17.39 -2.60
N LEU A 331 13.50 16.76 -3.75
CA LEU A 331 12.83 17.04 -5.01
C LEU A 331 11.89 15.90 -5.31
N SER A 332 10.58 16.15 -5.28
CA SER A 332 9.56 15.10 -5.48
C SER A 332 8.62 15.46 -6.62
N ASN A 333 8.42 14.52 -7.51
CA ASN A 333 7.44 14.67 -8.59
C ASN A 333 6.05 14.15 -8.22
N GLN A 334 5.92 13.48 -7.05
CA GLN A 334 4.63 13.04 -6.51
C GLN A 334 4.13 14.02 -5.44
N PHE A 335 4.90 14.23 -4.39
CA PHE A 335 4.51 14.97 -3.18
C PHE A 335 5.21 16.32 -3.09
N TYR A 336 5.11 17.14 -4.13
CA TYR A 336 5.67 18.49 -4.10
C TYR A 336 4.83 19.41 -3.19
N LYS A 337 5.52 20.31 -2.51
CA LYS A 337 4.89 21.24 -1.58
C LYS A 337 4.19 22.37 -2.32
N THR A 338 2.88 22.51 -2.13
CA THR A 338 2.13 23.67 -2.65
C THR A 338 1.82 24.65 -1.53
N ASN A 339 1.74 25.96 -1.84
CA ASN A 339 1.34 27.00 -0.89
C ASN A 339 -0.12 26.83 -0.37
N ARG A 340 -0.88 25.89 -0.94
CA ARG A 340 -2.26 25.57 -0.54
C ARG A 340 -2.36 24.41 0.46
N GLN A 341 -1.27 23.75 0.78
CA GLN A 341 -1.24 22.73 1.81
C GLN A 341 -1.22 23.42 3.18
N THR A 342 -2.39 23.58 3.76
CA THR A 342 -2.54 24.02 5.15
C THR A 342 -2.20 22.86 6.10
N ALA A 343 -1.84 23.19 7.35
CA ALA A 343 -1.59 22.18 8.38
C ALA A 343 -2.77 21.18 8.59
N ALA A 344 -3.98 21.55 8.14
CA ALA A 344 -5.15 20.69 8.14
C ALA A 344 -5.09 19.52 7.13
N ASN A 345 -4.19 19.57 6.15
CA ASN A 345 -3.96 18.48 5.19
C ASN A 345 -2.93 17.45 5.69
N TYR A 346 -2.55 17.54 6.95
CA TYR A 346 -1.74 16.54 7.60
C TYR A 346 -2.58 15.28 7.89
N ASN A 347 -2.62 14.39 6.93
CA ASN A 347 -3.42 13.16 7.03
C ASN A 347 -2.54 11.90 7.02
N GLY A 348 -1.32 12.00 7.55
CA GLY A 348 -0.38 10.89 7.50
C GLY A 348 0.17 10.63 6.10
N SER A 349 -0.33 11.32 5.09
CA SER A 349 0.13 11.21 3.75
C SER A 349 1.53 11.71 3.61
N PHE A 350 2.11 12.38 3.10
CA PHE A 350 3.52 12.60 3.03
C PHE A 350 4.02 13.48 4.19
N PHE A 351 4.25 12.84 5.33
CA PHE A 351 4.64 13.50 6.58
C PHE A 351 5.86 14.42 6.43
N LEU A 352 6.77 14.17 5.47
CA LEU A 352 7.91 15.03 5.15
C LEU A 352 7.53 16.41 4.60
N ASN A 353 6.29 16.61 4.16
CA ASN A 353 5.77 17.91 3.74
C ASN A 353 5.24 18.76 4.91
N SER A 354 5.02 18.14 6.07
CA SER A 354 4.50 18.83 7.25
C SER A 354 5.59 19.57 8.01
N GLN A 355 5.21 20.61 8.75
CA GLN A 355 6.06 21.18 9.77
C GLN A 355 5.98 20.33 11.06
N PRO A 356 7.09 20.09 11.76
CA PRO A 356 8.42 20.71 11.57
C PRO A 356 9.36 19.92 10.64
N PHE A 357 8.97 18.75 10.08
CA PHE A 357 9.90 17.85 9.35
C PHE A 357 10.49 18.52 8.11
N ASP A 358 9.67 19.26 7.35
CA ASP A 358 10.16 19.98 6.18
C ASP A 358 11.35 20.90 6.55
N SER A 359 11.21 21.69 7.61
CA SER A 359 12.26 22.62 8.04
C SER A 359 13.43 21.97 8.77
N LEU A 360 13.21 20.82 9.42
CA LEU A 360 14.28 20.09 10.11
C LEU A 360 15.14 19.27 9.13
N CYS A 361 14.52 18.72 8.09
CA CYS A 361 15.19 17.80 7.17
C CYS A 361 15.78 18.48 5.93
N PHE A 362 15.16 19.57 5.42
CA PHE A 362 15.47 20.06 4.08
C PHE A 362 15.79 21.55 4.05
N ASP A 363 16.80 21.91 3.24
CA ASP A 363 17.20 23.29 2.95
C ASP A 363 16.48 23.83 1.71
N TYR A 364 16.06 22.95 0.79
CA TYR A 364 15.34 23.34 -0.41
C TYR A 364 14.47 22.20 -0.96
N ARG A 365 13.44 22.59 -1.72
CA ARG A 365 12.45 21.73 -2.38
C ARG A 365 12.25 22.21 -3.82
N ASN A 366 11.72 21.33 -4.70
CA ASN A 366 11.30 21.76 -6.04
C ASN A 366 10.11 22.73 -5.97
N GLN A 367 10.09 23.67 -6.93
CA GLN A 367 9.10 24.75 -6.98
C GLN A 367 7.81 24.33 -7.70
N LYS A 368 7.87 23.27 -8.55
CA LYS A 368 6.75 22.80 -9.35
C LYS A 368 6.83 21.30 -9.64
N HIS A 369 5.69 20.76 -10.00
CA HIS A 369 5.55 19.41 -10.55
C HIS A 369 5.93 19.40 -12.04
N TYR A 370 6.46 18.28 -12.51
CA TYR A 370 6.82 18.03 -13.91
C TYR A 370 6.05 16.83 -14.44
N VAL A 371 5.62 16.90 -15.69
CA VAL A 371 4.91 15.80 -16.37
C VAL A 371 5.78 14.55 -16.43
N TYR A 372 7.10 14.73 -16.63
CA TYR A 372 8.07 13.65 -16.70
C TYR A 372 9.21 13.88 -15.71
N ASP A 373 9.72 12.82 -15.11
CA ASP A 373 10.74 12.88 -14.06
C ASP A 373 12.03 13.56 -14.48
N ILE A 374 12.40 13.46 -15.75
CA ILE A 374 13.57 14.18 -16.30
C ILE A 374 13.47 15.70 -16.07
N GLY A 375 12.26 16.22 -15.89
CA GLY A 375 12.01 17.62 -15.57
C GLY A 375 12.55 18.05 -14.21
N LEU A 376 12.59 17.16 -13.20
CA LEU A 376 13.13 17.45 -11.87
C LEU A 376 14.60 17.87 -11.90
N LEU A 377 15.35 17.39 -12.89
CA LEU A 377 16.76 17.73 -13.04
C LEU A 377 16.99 19.24 -13.28
N ARG A 378 15.96 19.99 -13.68
CA ARG A 378 16.04 21.45 -13.82
C ARG A 378 16.17 22.16 -12.48
N GLU A 379 15.66 21.54 -11.42
CA GLU A 379 15.70 22.06 -10.05
C GLU A 379 16.83 21.42 -9.23
N MET A 380 17.44 20.38 -9.75
CA MET A 380 18.54 19.70 -9.10
C MET A 380 19.82 20.53 -9.18
N PRO A 381 20.51 20.77 -8.06
CA PRO A 381 21.80 21.47 -8.09
C PRO A 381 22.83 20.66 -8.89
N GLY A 382 23.82 21.33 -9.44
CA GLY A 382 25.04 20.67 -9.93
C GLY A 382 25.87 20.15 -8.78
N ALA A 383 26.94 19.44 -9.10
CA ALA A 383 27.93 19.05 -8.10
C ALA A 383 28.43 20.27 -7.34
N GLN A 384 28.54 20.13 -6.03
CA GLN A 384 28.98 21.19 -5.13
C GLN A 384 30.39 20.86 -4.61
N ASP A 385 31.17 21.89 -4.35
CA ASP A 385 32.45 21.78 -3.61
C ASP A 385 32.20 21.54 -2.11
N THR A 386 31.00 21.86 -1.62
CA THR A 386 30.54 21.62 -0.26
C THR A 386 29.68 20.37 -0.18
N CYS A 387 29.53 19.78 1.01
CA CYS A 387 28.71 18.59 1.23
C CYS A 387 27.26 18.81 0.80
N SER A 388 26.78 17.99 -0.13
CA SER A 388 25.43 18.02 -0.72
C SER A 388 24.78 16.65 -0.64
N PHE A 389 23.56 16.60 -0.13
CA PHE A 389 22.71 15.42 -0.12
C PHE A 389 21.39 15.75 -0.82
N VAL A 390 21.12 15.10 -1.94
CA VAL A 390 19.91 15.33 -2.75
C VAL A 390 19.08 14.07 -2.78
N ILE A 391 17.83 14.17 -2.39
CA ILE A 391 16.83 13.12 -2.53
C ILE A 391 15.95 13.48 -3.72
N LEU A 392 15.90 12.60 -4.73
CA LEU A 392 14.99 12.67 -5.86
C LEU A 392 13.91 11.61 -5.69
N HIS A 393 12.66 12.01 -5.60
CA HIS A 393 11.53 11.10 -5.56
C HIS A 393 10.78 11.17 -6.88
N LEU A 394 10.85 10.09 -7.63
CA LEU A 394 10.34 10.00 -8.99
C LEU A 394 8.87 9.61 -9.00
N LEU A 395 8.19 9.88 -10.09
CA LEU A 395 6.89 9.30 -10.43
C LEU A 395 7.05 7.89 -11.03
N GLY A 396 8.23 7.61 -11.55
CA GLY A 396 8.70 6.30 -11.96
C GLY A 396 7.72 5.52 -12.83
N GLN A 397 7.41 4.30 -12.41
CA GLN A 397 6.49 3.38 -13.07
C GLN A 397 5.07 3.39 -12.48
N HIS A 398 4.67 4.47 -11.80
CA HIS A 398 3.31 4.62 -11.27
C HIS A 398 2.25 4.60 -12.39
N GLN A 399 1.12 3.93 -12.17
CA GLN A 399 -0.01 3.90 -13.11
C GLN A 399 -0.61 5.32 -13.35
N PRO A 400 -1.15 5.63 -14.53
CA PRO A 400 -1.09 4.85 -15.80
C PRO A 400 0.30 4.90 -16.44
N TYR A 401 0.84 3.75 -16.82
CA TYR A 401 2.25 3.63 -17.28
C TYR A 401 2.55 4.42 -18.55
N ASP A 402 1.60 4.49 -19.48
CA ASP A 402 1.73 5.23 -20.75
C ASP A 402 1.84 6.75 -20.55
N GLU A 403 1.32 7.28 -19.44
CA GLU A 403 1.47 8.69 -19.08
C GLU A 403 2.87 9.05 -18.55
N ARG A 404 3.68 8.03 -18.21
CA ARG A 404 5.07 8.22 -17.78
C ARG A 404 6.02 8.42 -18.95
N LEU A 405 5.58 8.15 -20.18
CA LEU A 405 6.41 8.09 -21.37
C LEU A 405 6.55 9.44 -22.06
N THR A 406 7.78 9.85 -22.32
CA THR A 406 8.06 10.92 -23.27
C THR A 406 7.66 10.48 -24.69
N LYS A 407 7.54 11.40 -25.64
CA LYS A 407 7.25 11.04 -27.05
C LYS A 407 8.24 10.05 -27.65
N GLN A 408 9.47 9.98 -27.12
CA GLN A 408 10.54 9.06 -27.56
C GLN A 408 10.60 7.79 -26.70
N GLY A 409 9.79 7.69 -25.67
CA GLY A 409 9.77 6.58 -24.72
C GLY A 409 9.02 5.34 -25.19
N HIS A 410 8.23 5.43 -26.27
CA HIS A 410 7.49 4.29 -26.84
C HIS A 410 8.40 3.41 -27.69
N ILE A 411 9.22 2.59 -27.05
CA ILE A 411 10.21 1.69 -27.70
C ILE A 411 9.61 0.30 -27.91
N PHE A 412 8.97 -0.25 -26.86
CA PHE A 412 8.34 -1.56 -26.88
C PHE A 412 6.85 -1.46 -27.16
N SER A 413 6.32 -2.48 -27.82
CA SER A 413 4.91 -2.65 -28.16
C SER A 413 4.41 -4.02 -27.70
N ALA A 414 3.12 -4.26 -27.77
CA ALA A 414 2.51 -5.57 -27.46
C ALA A 414 3.12 -6.75 -28.28
N LYS A 415 3.80 -6.47 -29.40
CA LYS A 415 4.46 -7.48 -30.24
C LYS A 415 5.80 -7.94 -29.68
N ASP A 416 6.45 -7.09 -28.89
CA ASP A 416 7.75 -7.39 -28.29
C ASP A 416 7.60 -8.24 -27.02
N VAL A 417 6.42 -8.18 -26.38
CA VAL A 417 6.05 -8.97 -25.19
C VAL A 417 5.68 -10.39 -25.60
N LYS A 418 6.57 -11.36 -25.32
CA LYS A 418 6.42 -12.77 -25.75
C LYS A 418 5.52 -13.61 -24.83
N ARG A 419 4.60 -12.99 -24.10
CA ARG A 419 3.62 -13.63 -23.18
C ARG A 419 2.39 -14.07 -23.97
N LYS A 420 2.32 -15.36 -24.33
CA LYS A 420 1.18 -15.95 -25.08
C LYS A 420 -0.08 -16.14 -24.21
N ASP A 421 0.07 -16.18 -22.92
CA ASP A 421 -0.96 -16.28 -21.91
C ASP A 421 -1.77 -14.97 -21.74
N LEU A 422 -1.21 -13.85 -22.20
CA LEU A 422 -1.86 -12.54 -22.11
C LEU A 422 -2.65 -12.17 -23.37
N SER A 423 -3.75 -11.44 -23.18
CA SER A 423 -4.48 -10.77 -24.27
C SER A 423 -3.59 -9.71 -24.95
N ALA A 424 -4.03 -9.17 -26.08
CA ALA A 424 -3.32 -8.07 -26.74
C ALA A 424 -3.25 -6.81 -25.84
N GLU A 425 -4.33 -6.54 -25.07
CA GLU A 425 -4.38 -5.48 -24.06
C GLU A 425 -3.39 -5.72 -22.92
N GLY A 426 -3.38 -6.94 -22.36
CA GLY A 426 -2.43 -7.30 -21.29
C GLY A 426 -0.98 -7.12 -21.75
N ARG A 427 -0.63 -7.58 -22.97
CA ARG A 427 0.71 -7.35 -23.53
C ARG A 427 1.03 -5.87 -23.76
N LYS A 428 0.01 -5.04 -24.09
CA LYS A 428 0.19 -3.59 -24.20
C LYS A 428 0.55 -2.99 -22.82
N VAL A 429 -0.14 -3.38 -21.78
CA VAL A 429 0.14 -2.91 -20.41
C VAL A 429 1.57 -3.26 -20.00
N VAL A 430 2.02 -4.49 -20.25
CA VAL A 430 3.41 -4.91 -19.99
C VAL A 430 4.40 -4.06 -20.79
N ALA A 431 4.13 -3.83 -22.08
CA ALA A 431 5.00 -3.01 -22.93
C ALA A 431 5.07 -1.54 -22.45
N ASP A 432 3.96 -0.98 -21.99
CA ASP A 432 3.92 0.38 -21.44
C ASP A 432 4.73 0.46 -20.15
N TYR A 433 4.66 -0.56 -19.29
CA TYR A 433 5.48 -0.66 -18.08
C TYR A 433 6.97 -0.81 -18.39
N ASP A 434 7.34 -1.67 -19.34
CA ASP A 434 8.71 -1.85 -19.80
C ASP A 434 9.29 -0.56 -20.40
N ASN A 435 8.46 0.21 -21.11
CA ASN A 435 8.82 1.53 -21.60
C ASN A 435 9.03 2.53 -20.45
N ALA A 436 8.20 2.50 -19.41
CA ALA A 436 8.38 3.34 -18.22
C ALA A 436 9.67 2.99 -17.47
N THR A 437 10.01 1.71 -17.37
CA THR A 437 11.30 1.24 -16.84
C THR A 437 12.47 1.81 -17.65
N ARG A 438 12.35 1.84 -18.97
CA ARG A 438 13.37 2.43 -19.83
C ARG A 438 13.48 3.97 -19.71
N GLU A 439 12.39 4.67 -19.49
CA GLU A 439 12.42 6.11 -19.18
C GLU A 439 13.14 6.36 -17.85
N ASN A 440 12.93 5.50 -16.85
CA ASN A 440 13.63 5.58 -15.57
C ASN A 440 15.16 5.40 -15.73
N ASP A 441 15.62 4.45 -16.55
CA ASP A 441 17.03 4.29 -16.92
C ASP A 441 17.63 5.57 -17.55
N ARG A 442 16.86 6.28 -18.38
CA ARG A 442 17.26 7.58 -18.96
C ARG A 442 17.38 8.68 -17.91
N VAL A 443 16.48 8.70 -16.92
CA VAL A 443 16.55 9.65 -15.81
C VAL A 443 17.79 9.41 -14.97
N LEU A 444 18.09 8.15 -14.62
CA LEU A 444 19.30 7.77 -13.89
C LEU A 444 20.57 8.14 -14.62
N LYS A 445 20.63 7.88 -15.93
CA LYS A 445 21.74 8.35 -16.78
C LYS A 445 21.94 9.85 -16.67
N ALA A 446 20.87 10.63 -16.79
CA ALA A 446 20.95 12.09 -16.74
C ALA A 446 21.35 12.62 -15.34
N VAL A 447 20.96 11.92 -14.27
CA VAL A 447 21.44 12.21 -12.90
C VAL A 447 22.95 11.95 -12.81
N TYR A 448 23.41 10.77 -13.26
CA TYR A 448 24.84 10.43 -13.23
C TYR A 448 25.69 11.39 -14.04
N GLU A 449 25.31 11.74 -15.27
CA GLU A 449 26.01 12.68 -16.13
C GLU A 449 26.24 14.06 -15.47
N ARG A 450 25.32 14.46 -14.58
CA ARG A 450 25.45 15.72 -13.84
C ARG A 450 26.56 15.71 -12.79
N TYR A 451 26.92 14.52 -12.26
CA TYR A 451 27.89 14.35 -11.19
C TYR A 451 29.17 13.60 -11.60
N LYS A 452 29.26 13.04 -12.80
CA LYS A 452 30.34 12.14 -13.23
C LYS A 452 31.75 12.69 -13.07
N ASN A 453 31.91 14.01 -13.14
CA ASN A 453 33.21 14.69 -13.00
C ASN A 453 33.49 15.12 -11.56
N SER A 454 32.65 14.77 -10.60
CA SER A 454 32.78 15.11 -9.17
C SER A 454 32.92 13.86 -8.31
N GLU A 455 33.27 14.03 -7.05
CA GLU A 455 33.27 12.97 -6.06
C GLU A 455 31.83 12.76 -5.59
N ALA A 456 31.11 11.79 -6.18
CA ALA A 456 29.70 11.55 -5.94
C ALA A 456 29.35 10.06 -5.93
N VAL A 457 28.41 9.70 -5.05
CA VAL A 457 27.71 8.41 -5.04
C VAL A 457 26.24 8.66 -5.34
N ILE A 458 25.72 8.00 -6.37
CA ILE A 458 24.30 8.00 -6.69
C ILE A 458 23.73 6.64 -6.24
N ILE A 459 22.71 6.66 -5.41
CA ILE A 459 21.99 5.50 -4.91
C ILE A 459 20.64 5.51 -5.58
N TYR A 460 20.26 4.42 -6.24
CA TYR A 460 18.90 4.18 -6.72
C TYR A 460 18.26 3.07 -5.91
N VAL A 461 17.07 3.31 -5.41
CA VAL A 461 16.23 2.33 -4.72
C VAL A 461 14.78 2.59 -5.11
N ALA A 462 14.02 1.55 -5.45
CA ALA A 462 12.57 1.73 -5.55
C ALA A 462 11.93 1.66 -4.15
N ASP A 463 10.85 2.39 -3.99
CA ASP A 463 10.05 2.30 -2.78
C ASP A 463 9.38 0.92 -2.65
N HIS A 464 8.80 0.41 -3.72
CA HIS A 464 8.25 -0.94 -3.86
C HIS A 464 8.24 -1.36 -5.34
N GLY A 465 7.93 -2.62 -5.56
CA GLY A 465 7.68 -3.16 -6.90
C GLY A 465 6.21 -3.01 -7.34
N GLU A 466 5.86 -3.69 -8.42
CA GLU A 466 4.53 -3.67 -9.06
C GLU A 466 4.25 -5.02 -9.71
N GLU A 467 3.05 -5.55 -9.53
CA GLU A 467 2.57 -6.72 -10.30
C GLU A 467 2.18 -6.27 -11.72
N VAL A 468 2.75 -6.91 -12.74
CA VAL A 468 2.49 -6.59 -14.15
C VAL A 468 2.15 -7.86 -14.92
N TYR A 469 1.15 -8.59 -14.45
CA TYR A 469 0.76 -9.92 -14.94
C TYR A 469 1.83 -11.00 -14.79
N ASP A 470 2.78 -10.85 -13.87
CA ASP A 470 3.91 -11.78 -13.68
C ASP A 470 3.50 -13.02 -12.89
N GLY A 471 2.61 -12.85 -11.94
CA GLY A 471 2.04 -13.95 -11.18
C GLY A 471 0.85 -14.61 -11.87
N ASN A 472 0.33 -15.68 -11.26
CA ASN A 472 -0.92 -16.32 -11.69
C ASN A 472 -2.17 -15.51 -11.34
N ILE A 473 -2.01 -14.28 -10.86
CA ILE A 473 -3.10 -13.45 -10.33
C ILE A 473 -3.91 -12.81 -11.47
N GLY A 474 -3.34 -12.74 -12.69
CA GLY A 474 -4.01 -12.19 -13.88
C GLY A 474 -4.37 -10.71 -13.76
N MET A 475 -3.62 -9.95 -12.96
CA MET A 475 -3.82 -8.52 -12.71
C MET A 475 -2.54 -7.71 -12.91
N PHE A 476 -2.67 -6.40 -12.99
CA PHE A 476 -1.59 -5.43 -12.88
C PHE A 476 -1.93 -4.40 -11.82
N GLY A 477 -0.93 -3.80 -11.21
CA GLY A 477 -1.07 -2.96 -10.04
C GLY A 477 -0.66 -3.68 -8.76
N ARG A 478 -0.97 -3.10 -7.60
CA ARG A 478 -0.58 -3.65 -6.30
C ARG A 478 -1.75 -4.18 -5.53
N ASN A 479 -1.55 -5.29 -4.83
CA ASN A 479 -2.52 -5.83 -3.90
C ASN A 479 -2.15 -5.46 -2.46
N HIS A 480 -2.50 -4.26 -2.05
CA HIS A 480 -2.13 -3.71 -0.74
C HIS A 480 -2.63 -4.54 0.46
N MET A 481 -3.69 -5.33 0.26
CA MET A 481 -4.40 -6.03 1.33
C MET A 481 -4.31 -7.55 1.24
N ALA A 482 -3.79 -8.09 0.12
CA ALA A 482 -3.62 -9.53 0.03
C ALA A 482 -2.71 -10.04 1.13
N GLU A 483 -2.99 -11.22 1.62
CA GLU A 483 -2.00 -11.95 2.40
C GLU A 483 -0.69 -12.06 1.60
N PRO A 484 0.43 -11.84 2.26
CA PRO A 484 1.72 -11.92 1.59
C PRO A 484 1.95 -13.35 1.08
N THR A 485 2.02 -13.49 -0.24
CA THR A 485 2.38 -14.75 -0.92
C THR A 485 3.74 -14.60 -1.56
N PRO A 486 4.45 -15.71 -1.87
CA PRO A 486 5.73 -15.64 -2.57
C PRO A 486 5.68 -14.84 -3.88
N GLN A 487 4.58 -14.91 -4.63
CA GLN A 487 4.39 -14.14 -5.87
C GLN A 487 4.30 -12.64 -5.61
N ILE A 488 3.57 -12.25 -4.55
CA ILE A 488 3.47 -10.84 -4.14
C ILE A 488 4.83 -10.36 -3.62
N MET A 489 5.55 -11.17 -2.84
CA MET A 489 6.90 -10.82 -2.39
C MET A 489 7.83 -10.58 -3.57
N TRP A 490 7.81 -11.47 -4.55
CA TRP A 490 8.63 -11.38 -5.75
C TRP A 490 8.33 -10.14 -6.58
N ALA A 491 7.04 -9.81 -6.82
CA ALA A 491 6.67 -8.72 -7.72
C ALA A 491 6.65 -7.33 -7.03
N GLU A 492 6.20 -7.27 -5.77
CA GLU A 492 5.88 -6.01 -5.11
C GLU A 492 6.88 -5.61 -4.00
N PHE A 493 7.65 -6.56 -3.45
CA PHE A 493 8.56 -6.31 -2.32
C PHE A 493 10.04 -6.45 -2.67
N GLU A 494 10.41 -7.27 -3.66
CA GLU A 494 11.78 -7.28 -4.16
C GLU A 494 12.03 -6.06 -5.04
N VAL A 495 12.96 -5.22 -4.63
CA VAL A 495 13.21 -3.93 -5.29
C VAL A 495 14.64 -3.82 -5.82
N PRO A 496 14.88 -3.04 -6.89
CA PRO A 496 16.24 -2.68 -7.29
C PRO A 496 16.88 -1.81 -6.20
N LEU A 497 18.13 -2.10 -5.88
CA LEU A 497 19.01 -1.25 -5.07
C LEU A 497 20.37 -1.21 -5.74
N GLU A 498 20.75 -0.03 -6.23
CA GLU A 498 21.86 0.18 -7.15
C GLU A 498 22.71 1.37 -6.71
N PHE A 499 24.01 1.24 -6.88
CA PHE A 499 25.00 2.25 -6.52
C PHE A 499 25.83 2.59 -7.74
N PHE A 500 25.79 3.85 -8.17
CA PHE A 500 26.62 4.36 -9.24
C PHE A 500 27.75 5.18 -8.65
N LEU A 501 28.98 4.76 -8.90
CA LEU A 501 30.19 5.36 -8.38
C LEU A 501 30.87 6.21 -9.47
N THR A 502 31.15 7.46 -9.15
CA THR A 502 31.94 8.26 -10.08
C THR A 502 33.41 7.84 -10.04
N PRO A 503 34.18 8.03 -11.13
CA PRO A 503 35.61 7.71 -11.15
C PRO A 503 36.42 8.38 -10.04
N ALA A 504 35.99 9.56 -9.60
CA ALA A 504 36.63 10.26 -8.49
C ALA A 504 36.43 9.54 -7.14
N VAL A 505 35.23 8.95 -6.89
CA VAL A 505 34.97 8.13 -5.69
C VAL A 505 35.80 6.85 -5.73
N GLU A 506 35.81 6.12 -6.86
CA GLU A 506 36.62 4.90 -7.02
C GLU A 506 38.11 5.17 -6.77
N LYS A 507 38.61 6.31 -7.22
CA LYS A 507 40.01 6.71 -7.01
C LYS A 507 40.31 7.13 -5.57
N LYS A 508 39.46 7.95 -4.97
CA LYS A 508 39.72 8.56 -3.64
C LYS A 508 39.25 7.70 -2.47
N ARG A 509 38.20 6.90 -2.69
CA ARG A 509 37.52 6.09 -1.66
C ARG A 509 37.28 4.64 -2.14
N PRO A 510 38.33 3.92 -2.58
CA PRO A 510 38.18 2.58 -3.19
C PRO A 510 37.54 1.55 -2.25
N TRP A 511 37.52 1.85 -0.94
CA TRP A 511 36.86 1.01 0.04
C TRP A 511 35.35 0.90 -0.18
N ILE A 512 34.69 1.97 -0.72
CA ILE A 512 33.23 1.99 -0.97
C ILE A 512 32.90 0.94 -2.04
N GLY A 513 33.55 1.00 -3.21
CA GLY A 513 33.30 0.05 -4.27
C GLY A 513 33.62 -1.40 -3.87
N ARG A 514 34.69 -1.62 -3.09
CA ARG A 514 34.98 -2.97 -2.54
C ARG A 514 33.87 -3.47 -1.61
N ALA A 515 33.48 -2.68 -0.62
CA ALA A 515 32.46 -3.07 0.34
C ALA A 515 31.11 -3.36 -0.35
N LEU A 516 30.71 -2.53 -1.34
CA LEU A 516 29.50 -2.77 -2.14
C LEU A 516 29.58 -4.07 -2.94
N ARG A 517 30.70 -4.34 -3.63
CA ARG A 517 30.90 -5.59 -4.38
C ARG A 517 30.87 -6.83 -3.48
N GLU A 518 31.43 -6.74 -2.27
CA GLU A 518 31.36 -7.81 -1.26
C GLU A 518 29.94 -8.00 -0.68
N ALA A 519 29.09 -6.97 -0.79
CA ALA A 519 27.74 -6.97 -0.28
C ALA A 519 26.66 -7.34 -1.30
N GLN A 520 26.99 -7.52 -2.60
CA GLN A 520 26.05 -7.69 -3.70
C GLN A 520 24.97 -8.75 -3.48
N THR A 521 25.30 -9.83 -2.78
CA THR A 521 24.40 -10.97 -2.53
C THR A 521 23.89 -11.03 -1.08
N LYS A 522 24.23 -10.05 -0.26
CA LYS A 522 23.77 -10.04 1.13
C LYS A 522 22.30 -9.61 1.19
N PRO A 523 21.47 -10.31 1.98
CA PRO A 523 20.10 -9.85 2.26
C PRO A 523 20.11 -8.47 2.88
N PHE A 524 19.27 -7.57 2.35
CA PHE A 524 19.16 -6.20 2.82
C PHE A 524 17.71 -5.72 2.85
N GLY A 525 17.27 -5.16 3.96
CA GLY A 525 16.00 -4.45 4.09
C GLY A 525 16.18 -2.96 3.82
N THR A 526 15.31 -2.35 3.02
CA THR A 526 15.41 -0.91 2.71
C THR A 526 15.12 0.00 3.91
N ASP A 527 14.57 -0.54 4.99
CA ASP A 527 14.43 0.10 6.30
C ASP A 527 15.78 0.34 7.01
N ASP A 528 16.87 -0.29 6.55
CA ASP A 528 18.23 -0.03 7.02
C ASP A 528 19.00 1.01 6.18
N LEU A 529 18.38 1.56 5.13
CA LEU A 529 19.03 2.51 4.21
C LEU A 529 19.61 3.73 4.95
N ALA A 530 18.99 4.17 6.03
CA ALA A 530 19.46 5.28 6.86
C ALA A 530 20.91 5.06 7.33
N HIS A 531 21.27 3.86 7.79
CA HIS A 531 22.59 3.54 8.32
C HIS A 531 23.67 3.56 7.23
N LEU A 532 23.31 3.06 6.04
CA LEU A 532 24.19 3.09 4.86
C LEU A 532 24.47 4.54 4.42
N VAL A 533 23.43 5.39 4.34
CA VAL A 533 23.59 6.79 3.91
C VAL A 533 24.39 7.58 4.94
N LEU A 534 24.14 7.38 6.24
CA LEU A 534 24.93 8.00 7.31
C LEU A 534 26.42 7.60 7.24
N ARG A 535 26.73 6.35 6.89
CA ARG A 535 28.10 5.87 6.66
C ARG A 535 28.76 6.57 5.48
N LEU A 536 28.07 6.63 4.35
CA LEU A 536 28.57 7.34 3.16
C LEU A 536 28.78 8.82 3.45
N GLY A 537 27.87 9.43 4.23
CA GLY A 537 27.98 10.82 4.66
C GLY A 537 29.05 11.09 5.72
N GLY A 538 29.68 10.03 6.27
CA GLY A 538 30.63 10.20 7.38
C GLY A 538 30.00 10.84 8.60
N VAL A 539 28.74 10.55 8.89
CA VAL A 539 27.99 11.14 9.99
C VAL A 539 28.17 10.31 11.27
N LYS A 540 28.77 10.93 12.29
CA LYS A 540 28.88 10.34 13.62
C LYS A 540 27.67 10.75 14.47
N THR A 541 26.90 9.77 14.89
CA THR A 541 25.69 9.95 15.72
C THR A 541 25.40 8.70 16.56
N LYS A 542 24.71 8.88 17.67
CA LYS A 542 24.22 7.75 18.50
C LYS A 542 23.14 6.91 17.82
N TYR A 543 22.52 7.42 16.77
CA TYR A 543 21.47 6.76 16.00
C TYR A 543 22.01 5.83 14.90
N TYR A 544 23.32 5.83 14.65
CA TYR A 544 23.94 4.93 13.69
C TYR A 544 24.23 3.56 14.31
N ASP A 545 23.75 2.51 13.63
CA ASP A 545 24.04 1.13 13.97
C ASP A 545 24.93 0.48 12.90
N ARG A 546 26.15 0.08 13.30
CA ARG A 546 27.12 -0.54 12.41
C ARG A 546 26.74 -1.95 11.95
N GLU A 547 25.86 -2.64 12.68
CA GLU A 547 25.41 -3.99 12.32
C GLU A 547 24.31 -3.97 11.26
N ARG A 548 23.70 -2.79 11.03
CA ARG A 548 22.70 -2.50 10.00
C ARG A 548 23.26 -1.81 8.76
N ASP A 549 24.46 -1.31 8.84
CA ASP A 549 25.17 -0.67 7.74
C ASP A 549 25.78 -1.70 6.81
N LEU A 550 25.23 -1.80 5.59
CA LEU A 550 25.67 -2.74 4.54
C LEU A 550 27.17 -2.63 4.20
N LEU A 551 27.75 -1.41 4.34
CA LEU A 551 29.16 -1.13 4.06
C LEU A 551 30.08 -1.45 5.25
N SER A 552 29.50 -1.78 6.39
CA SER A 552 30.24 -2.12 7.60
C SER A 552 30.76 -3.55 7.57
N PRO A 553 32.01 -3.80 8.02
CA PRO A 553 32.47 -5.16 8.24
C PRO A 553 31.72 -5.90 9.37
N TYR A 554 30.91 -5.18 10.12
CA TYR A 554 30.08 -5.72 11.20
C TYR A 554 28.64 -5.94 10.77
N PHE A 555 28.30 -5.69 9.50
CA PHE A 555 26.95 -5.91 8.96
C PHE A 555 26.48 -7.34 9.23
N ARG A 556 25.26 -7.46 9.77
CA ARG A 556 24.60 -8.73 10.04
C ARG A 556 23.27 -8.81 9.31
N PRO A 557 23.12 -9.72 8.34
CA PRO A 557 21.82 -10.00 7.74
C PRO A 557 20.79 -10.39 8.80
N ARG A 558 19.57 -9.97 8.63
CA ARG A 558 18.43 -10.16 9.53
C ARG A 558 17.23 -10.72 8.78
N LEU A 559 16.28 -11.29 9.51
CA LEU A 559 14.94 -11.51 8.98
C LEU A 559 14.31 -10.16 8.65
N ARG A 560 13.64 -10.09 7.52
CA ARG A 560 13.07 -8.84 6.97
C ARG A 560 11.56 -8.80 7.16
N PRO A 561 11.05 -8.12 8.21
CA PRO A 561 9.63 -7.99 8.45
C PRO A 561 8.94 -7.25 7.30
N VAL A 562 7.76 -7.72 6.92
CA VAL A 562 6.93 -7.12 5.88
C VAL A 562 5.53 -6.82 6.41
N LYS A 563 4.88 -5.81 5.83
CA LYS A 563 3.53 -5.38 6.20
C LYS A 563 3.36 -5.14 7.72
N GLY A 564 4.29 -4.40 8.33
CA GLY A 564 4.22 -4.10 9.77
C GLY A 564 4.53 -5.29 10.68
N GLY A 565 5.31 -6.27 10.20
CA GLY A 565 5.72 -7.43 11.00
C GLY A 565 4.66 -8.54 11.07
N VAL A 566 3.72 -8.56 10.12
CA VAL A 566 2.75 -9.67 10.00
C VAL A 566 3.48 -11.00 9.73
N ALA A 567 4.54 -10.96 8.92
CA ALA A 567 5.45 -12.07 8.66
C ALA A 567 6.82 -11.53 8.24
N THR A 568 7.81 -12.41 8.07
CA THR A 568 9.07 -12.04 7.45
C THR A 568 9.10 -12.51 5.98
N TYR A 569 9.86 -11.80 5.15
CA TYR A 569 10.07 -12.18 3.75
C TYR A 569 10.58 -13.62 3.63
N GLU A 570 11.52 -14.01 4.49
CA GLU A 570 12.13 -15.34 4.52
C GLU A 570 11.09 -16.43 4.79
N GLU A 571 10.25 -16.26 5.82
CA GLU A 571 9.19 -17.23 6.17
C GLU A 571 8.20 -17.43 5.02
N ILE A 572 7.81 -16.35 4.33
CA ILE A 572 6.89 -16.43 3.20
C ILE A 572 7.53 -17.18 2.03
N MET A 573 8.78 -16.88 1.70
CA MET A 573 9.49 -17.52 0.58
C MET A 573 9.79 -18.98 0.85
N GLU A 574 10.10 -19.37 2.10
CA GLU A 574 10.36 -20.76 2.51
C GLU A 574 9.08 -21.62 2.50
N SER A 575 7.93 -21.06 2.84
CA SER A 575 6.66 -21.78 2.84
C SER A 575 6.32 -22.43 1.50
N ASN A 576 6.76 -21.82 0.39
CA ASN A 576 6.56 -22.32 -0.96
C ASN A 576 7.51 -23.47 -1.33
N SER A 577 8.73 -23.48 -0.79
CA SER A 577 9.69 -24.57 -1.04
C SER A 577 9.25 -25.87 -0.37
N SER A 578 8.63 -25.78 0.80
CA SER A 578 8.11 -26.94 1.54
C SER A 578 6.86 -27.54 0.87
N SER A 579 5.95 -26.70 0.33
CA SER A 579 4.77 -27.16 -0.39
C SER A 579 5.09 -27.78 -1.75
N ALA A 580 6.13 -27.29 -2.44
CA ALA A 580 6.61 -27.85 -3.71
C ALA A 580 7.30 -29.23 -3.51
N LEU A 581 7.92 -29.46 -2.37
CA LEU A 581 8.52 -30.77 -2.01
C LEU A 581 7.44 -31.78 -1.61
N HIS A 582 6.38 -31.36 -0.92
CA HIS A 582 5.25 -32.24 -0.57
C HIS A 582 4.48 -32.70 -1.81
N ASN A 583 4.29 -31.83 -2.80
CA ASN A 583 3.62 -32.18 -4.07
C ASN A 583 4.51 -33.06 -5.00
N ARG A 584 5.82 -33.08 -4.84
CA ARG A 584 6.71 -34.02 -5.56
C ARG A 584 6.81 -35.39 -4.89
N GLY A 585 6.51 -35.49 -3.60
CA GLY A 585 6.52 -36.74 -2.85
C GLY A 585 5.28 -37.63 -3.05
N SER A 586 4.20 -37.10 -3.63
CA SER A 586 2.94 -37.86 -3.85
C SER A 586 2.81 -38.48 -5.25
N PHE A 587 3.82 -38.38 -6.11
CA PHE A 587 3.83 -38.94 -7.48
C PHE A 587 4.86 -40.05 -7.74
N SER A 588 5.42 -40.67 -6.69
CA SER A 588 6.32 -41.80 -6.82
C SER A 588 5.86 -42.99 -6.00
N ASP A 589 4.77 -43.65 -6.39
CA ASP A 589 4.53 -45.07 -6.18
C ASP A 589 3.45 -45.56 -7.15
N GLY A 590 3.87 -45.83 -8.35
CA GLY A 590 3.13 -46.50 -9.41
C GLY A 590 4.08 -47.38 -10.18
N SER A 591 4.64 -48.41 -9.53
CA SER A 591 5.34 -49.47 -10.22
C SER A 591 4.31 -50.32 -11.04
N PRO A 592 4.57 -50.59 -12.32
CA PRO A 592 3.72 -51.51 -13.09
C PRO A 592 4.04 -52.96 -12.66
N GLU A 593 3.04 -53.67 -12.13
CA GLU A 593 3.06 -55.12 -12.03
C GLU A 593 3.20 -55.76 -13.42
N GLU A 594 4.33 -56.41 -13.66
CA GLU A 594 4.52 -57.36 -14.75
C GLU A 594 3.57 -58.56 -14.56
N SER A 595 2.49 -58.66 -15.32
CA SER A 595 1.77 -59.89 -15.48
C SER A 595 2.53 -60.84 -16.43
N ARG A 596 3.30 -61.77 -15.86
CA ARG A 596 3.66 -63.02 -16.54
C ARG A 596 2.41 -63.91 -16.64
N GLN A 597 1.93 -64.12 -17.84
CA GLN A 597 1.20 -65.33 -18.18
C GLN A 597 1.92 -66.02 -19.30
N GLY A 598 2.44 -67.21 -18.99
CA GLY A 598 2.95 -68.18 -19.96
C GLY A 598 1.81 -68.95 -20.58
N LYS A 599 1.91 -69.09 -21.83
CA LYS A 599 1.90 -70.30 -22.68
C LYS A 599 2.01 -69.87 -24.12
#